data_8369455759cbd86039c64ea16e05fbbe
#
_entry.id   8369455759cbd86039c64ea16e05fbbe
#
_cell.length_a   1.000
_cell.length_b   1.000
_cell.length_c   1.000
_cell.angle_alpha   90.00
_cell.angle_beta   90.00
_cell.angle_gamma   90.00
#
_symmetry.space_group_name_H-M   'P 1'
#
loop_
_entity.id
_entity.type
_entity.pdbx_description
1 polymer ?
#
loop_
_entity_poly.entity_id
_entity_poly.type
_entity_poly.pdbx_seq_one_letter_code
_entity_poly.pdbx_strand_id
1 'polypeptide(L)'
;MMTKIDTSGWREFKLSDIFQMNNMKSIVQKNVVPGSGVIPYVTAQAGNNGVMTYIDCPPEWLDEGDCIMIGGKTLTFSYQAQAFCSNDSHNIALYLKDTDKATEMRYLFLITALRGSLYQKYSWGDSISMKTIKNDVFRLPVDVSGEPNWVYMDEYMATIMKES
;
A
#
# COMPACT_ATOMS: atom_id res chain seq x y z
N MET A 1 -9.67 14.69 19.27
CA MET A 1 -9.53 15.32 17.94
C MET A 1 -8.08 15.23 17.49
N MET A 2 -7.85 14.70 16.30
CA MET A 2 -6.48 14.60 15.79
C MET A 2 -5.96 15.95 15.34
N THR A 3 -4.75 16.29 15.75
CA THR A 3 -4.07 17.49 15.29
C THR A 3 -3.74 17.33 13.81
N LYS A 4 -4.03 18.35 13.01
CA LYS A 4 -3.67 18.33 11.60
C LYS A 4 -2.15 18.30 11.46
N ILE A 5 -1.65 17.39 10.65
CA ILE A 5 -0.22 17.25 10.42
C ILE A 5 0.29 18.41 9.57
N ASP A 6 1.42 19.01 9.97
CA ASP A 6 2.08 20.06 9.21
C ASP A 6 3.04 19.42 8.20
N THR A 7 2.71 19.55 6.93
CA THR A 7 3.50 18.98 5.83
C THR A 7 4.39 20.00 5.12
N SER A 8 4.51 21.22 5.66
CA SER A 8 5.20 22.30 4.96
C SER A 8 6.67 22.01 4.67
N GLY A 9 7.33 21.24 5.52
CA GLY A 9 8.74 20.85 5.35
C GLY A 9 8.95 19.55 4.60
N TRP A 10 7.88 18.91 4.14
CA TRP A 10 7.98 17.63 3.44
C TRP A 10 8.50 17.85 2.02
N ARG A 11 9.16 16.84 1.47
CA ARG A 11 9.70 16.87 0.10
C ARG A 11 9.12 15.77 -0.74
N GLU A 12 9.19 15.97 -2.07
CA GLU A 12 8.73 14.98 -3.04
C GLU A 12 9.76 13.87 -3.25
N PHE A 13 9.25 12.66 -3.35
CA PHE A 13 10.02 11.47 -3.73
C PHE A 13 9.28 10.75 -4.83
N LYS A 14 10.01 10.20 -5.80
CA LYS A 14 9.39 9.30 -6.77
C LYS A 14 9.04 7.99 -6.09
N LEU A 15 7.88 7.44 -6.40
CA LEU A 15 7.52 6.12 -5.88
C LEU A 15 8.58 5.08 -6.23
N SER A 16 9.13 5.13 -7.44
CA SER A 16 10.14 4.20 -7.90
C SER A 16 11.47 4.31 -7.15
N ASP A 17 11.74 5.43 -6.47
CA ASP A 17 12.94 5.57 -5.64
C ASP A 17 12.76 4.92 -4.26
N ILE A 18 11.53 4.86 -3.78
CA ILE A 18 11.21 4.36 -2.44
C ILE A 18 10.78 2.89 -2.47
N PHE A 19 10.02 2.52 -3.51
CA PHE A 19 9.40 1.20 -3.60
C PHE A 19 9.88 0.41 -4.81
N GLN A 20 10.00 -0.91 -4.61
CA GLN A 20 9.95 -1.88 -5.70
C GLN A 20 8.47 -2.13 -6.00
N MET A 21 8.06 -1.98 -7.25
CA MET A 21 6.66 -2.09 -7.65
C MET A 21 6.47 -3.30 -8.56
N ASN A 22 5.47 -4.11 -8.23
CA ASN A 22 5.16 -5.31 -9.00
C ASN A 22 3.66 -5.38 -9.31
N ASN A 23 3.33 -5.79 -10.54
CA ASN A 23 1.95 -6.21 -10.81
C ASN A 23 1.67 -7.53 -10.10
N MET A 24 0.43 -7.69 -9.63
CA MET A 24 -0.01 -8.89 -8.92
C MET A 24 -0.35 -10.01 -9.90
N LYS A 25 -0.39 -11.23 -9.39
CA LYS A 25 -0.97 -12.36 -10.10
C LYS A 25 -2.48 -12.15 -10.22
N SER A 26 -3.08 -12.77 -11.23
CA SER A 26 -4.51 -12.63 -11.48
C SER A 26 -5.20 -13.98 -11.25
N ILE A 27 -5.76 -14.15 -10.06
CA ILE A 27 -6.50 -15.36 -9.69
C ILE A 27 -7.97 -14.98 -9.59
N VAL A 28 -8.73 -15.28 -10.65
CA VAL A 28 -10.13 -14.85 -10.73
C VAL A 28 -11.00 -15.54 -9.68
N GLN A 29 -12.05 -14.85 -9.24
CA GLN A 29 -12.90 -15.29 -8.13
C GLN A 29 -13.52 -16.69 -8.35
N LYS A 30 -13.85 -17.04 -9.57
CA LYS A 30 -14.44 -18.36 -9.87
C LYS A 30 -13.50 -19.54 -9.55
N ASN A 31 -12.19 -19.27 -9.45
CA ASN A 31 -11.20 -20.31 -9.18
C ASN A 31 -10.90 -20.48 -7.69
N VAL A 32 -11.47 -19.66 -6.82
CA VAL A 32 -11.25 -19.73 -5.38
C VAL A 32 -12.50 -20.22 -4.67
N VAL A 33 -12.30 -20.87 -3.50
CA VAL A 33 -13.40 -21.34 -2.66
C VAL A 33 -13.44 -20.46 -1.41
N PRO A 34 -14.43 -19.55 -1.28
CA PRO A 34 -14.53 -18.68 -0.12
C PRO A 34 -14.61 -19.45 1.18
N GLY A 35 -13.87 -18.98 2.20
CA GLY A 35 -13.85 -19.59 3.52
C GLY A 35 -13.12 -20.92 3.61
N SER A 36 -12.34 -21.28 2.59
CA SER A 36 -11.71 -22.62 2.53
C SER A 36 -10.37 -22.70 3.27
N GLY A 37 -9.80 -21.59 3.73
CA GLY A 37 -8.49 -21.61 4.35
C GLY A 37 -8.15 -20.32 5.09
N VAL A 38 -6.85 -20.03 5.19
CA VAL A 38 -6.32 -18.91 5.98
C VAL A 38 -5.57 -17.88 5.14
N ILE A 39 -5.47 -18.06 3.84
CA ILE A 39 -4.79 -17.14 2.95
C ILE A 39 -5.75 -16.00 2.57
N PRO A 40 -5.37 -14.73 2.78
CA PRO A 40 -6.23 -13.62 2.36
C PRO A 40 -6.40 -13.62 0.83
N TYR A 41 -7.64 -13.55 0.38
CA TYR A 41 -7.96 -13.27 -1.02
C TYR A 41 -8.28 -11.80 -1.13
N VAL A 42 -7.37 -11.05 -1.75
CA VAL A 42 -7.38 -9.58 -1.73
C VAL A 42 -7.90 -9.06 -3.05
N THR A 43 -8.82 -8.10 -2.96
CA THR A 43 -9.41 -7.45 -4.12
C THR A 43 -9.19 -5.94 -4.02
N ALA A 44 -9.68 -5.20 -5.00
CA ALA A 44 -9.60 -3.74 -4.99
C ALA A 44 -10.77 -3.11 -4.22
N GLN A 45 -11.40 -3.86 -3.31
CA GLN A 45 -12.50 -3.33 -2.49
C GLN A 45 -12.00 -2.36 -1.44
N ALA A 46 -12.81 -1.35 -1.12
CA ALA A 46 -12.59 -0.50 0.04
C ALA A 46 -13.11 -1.22 1.27
N GLY A 47 -12.40 -1.13 2.38
CA GLY A 47 -12.81 -1.75 3.63
C GLY A 47 -12.25 -3.16 3.79
N ASN A 48 -12.30 -3.63 5.02
CA ASN A 48 -11.77 -4.93 5.46
C ASN A 48 -10.34 -5.19 4.97
N ASN A 49 -9.53 -4.13 4.86
CA ASN A 49 -8.15 -4.19 4.38
C ASN A 49 -8.03 -4.88 3.00
N GLY A 50 -9.03 -4.70 2.14
CA GLY A 50 -9.07 -5.32 0.81
C GLY A 50 -9.37 -6.80 0.80
N VAL A 51 -9.51 -7.46 1.96
CA VAL A 51 -9.72 -8.90 2.05
C VAL A 51 -11.19 -9.24 1.84
N MET A 52 -11.47 -9.97 0.77
CA MET A 52 -12.81 -10.42 0.45
C MET A 52 -13.17 -11.69 1.24
N THR A 53 -12.22 -12.62 1.35
CA THR A 53 -12.41 -13.89 2.03
C THR A 53 -11.04 -14.51 2.30
N TYR A 54 -11.03 -15.65 3.01
CA TYR A 54 -9.81 -16.43 3.25
C TYR A 54 -9.94 -17.76 2.54
N ILE A 55 -8.87 -18.20 1.89
CA ILE A 55 -8.91 -19.36 1.02
C ILE A 55 -7.73 -20.32 1.31
N ASP A 56 -7.90 -21.53 0.83
CA ASP A 56 -6.81 -22.49 0.62
C ASP A 56 -6.44 -22.43 -0.85
N CYS A 57 -5.16 -22.38 -1.17
CA CYS A 57 -4.71 -22.28 -2.55
C CYS A 57 -3.29 -22.81 -2.73
N PRO A 58 -2.93 -23.18 -3.97
CA PRO A 58 -1.56 -23.59 -4.26
C PRO A 58 -0.55 -22.46 -3.99
N PRO A 59 0.67 -22.78 -3.52
CA PRO A 59 1.69 -21.76 -3.27
C PRO A 59 2.02 -20.88 -4.48
N GLU A 60 1.91 -21.40 -5.69
CA GLU A 60 2.18 -20.65 -6.93
C GLU A 60 1.20 -19.53 -7.21
N TRP A 61 0.07 -19.49 -6.50
CA TRP A 61 -0.91 -18.39 -6.64
C TRP A 61 -0.58 -17.20 -5.77
N LEU A 62 0.38 -17.34 -4.85
CA LEU A 62 0.66 -16.33 -3.83
C LEU A 62 1.53 -15.20 -4.35
N ASP A 63 1.21 -13.99 -3.92
CA ASP A 63 2.11 -12.84 -3.95
C ASP A 63 2.72 -12.65 -2.57
N GLU A 64 3.94 -12.12 -2.54
CA GLU A 64 4.67 -11.90 -1.30
C GLU A 64 4.00 -10.82 -0.45
N GLY A 65 3.95 -11.03 0.87
CA GLY A 65 3.41 -10.05 1.80
C GLY A 65 4.40 -8.96 2.18
N ASP A 66 4.10 -8.25 3.26
CA ASP A 66 4.83 -7.09 3.76
C ASP A 66 4.92 -5.99 2.70
N CYS A 67 3.75 -5.60 2.19
CA CYS A 67 3.64 -4.62 1.11
C CYS A 67 2.37 -3.79 1.22
N ILE A 68 2.38 -2.67 0.50
CA ILE A 68 1.17 -1.91 0.22
C ILE A 68 0.58 -2.45 -1.08
N MET A 69 -0.70 -2.78 -1.07
CA MET A 69 -1.43 -3.16 -2.27
C MET A 69 -2.32 -2.01 -2.73
N ILE A 70 -2.19 -1.64 -4.00
CA ILE A 70 -3.03 -0.62 -4.62
C ILE A 70 -3.97 -1.29 -5.60
N GLY A 71 -5.28 -1.05 -5.42
CA GLY A 71 -6.29 -1.44 -6.40
C GLY A 71 -6.29 -0.43 -7.54
N GLY A 72 -5.77 -0.84 -8.70
CA GLY A 72 -5.53 0.09 -9.81
C GLY A 72 -6.79 0.72 -10.40
N LYS A 73 -7.91 0.01 -10.36
CA LYS A 73 -9.17 0.50 -10.93
C LYS A 73 -9.98 1.36 -9.98
N THR A 74 -9.75 1.21 -8.66
CA THR A 74 -10.57 1.84 -7.63
C THR A 74 -9.79 2.82 -6.75
N LEU A 75 -8.47 2.88 -6.91
CA LEU A 75 -7.55 3.68 -6.09
C LEU A 75 -7.74 3.38 -4.60
N THR A 76 -7.75 2.10 -4.26
CA THR A 76 -7.81 1.63 -2.89
C THR A 76 -6.44 1.18 -2.42
N PHE A 77 -6.18 1.33 -1.13
CA PHE A 77 -4.89 1.00 -0.51
C PHE A 77 -5.11 0.05 0.64
N SER A 78 -4.25 -0.96 0.74
CA SER A 78 -4.24 -1.86 1.89
C SER A 78 -2.81 -2.27 2.22
N TYR A 79 -2.57 -2.62 3.49
CA TYR A 79 -1.30 -3.22 3.91
C TYR A 79 -1.51 -4.72 4.08
N GLN A 80 -0.73 -5.51 3.34
CA GLN A 80 -0.79 -6.97 3.42
C GLN A 80 0.46 -7.47 4.13
N ALA A 81 0.29 -7.92 5.38
CA ALA A 81 1.41 -8.37 6.21
C ALA A 81 1.96 -9.72 5.78
N GLN A 82 1.10 -10.59 5.29
CA GLN A 82 1.46 -11.97 4.93
C GLN A 82 1.21 -12.22 3.45
N ALA A 83 1.72 -13.34 2.95
CA ALA A 83 1.46 -13.77 1.59
C ALA A 83 -0.04 -13.84 1.33
N PHE A 84 -0.46 -13.45 0.16
CA PHE A 84 -1.87 -13.32 -0.19
C PHE A 84 -2.10 -13.67 -1.65
N CYS A 85 -3.37 -13.82 -2.01
CA CYS A 85 -3.79 -14.13 -3.37
C CYS A 85 -4.56 -12.91 -3.91
N SER A 86 -4.15 -12.38 -5.04
CA SER A 86 -4.78 -11.21 -5.66
C SER A 86 -5.72 -11.62 -6.79
N ASN A 87 -6.85 -10.92 -6.88
CA ASN A 87 -7.87 -11.21 -7.90
C ASN A 87 -7.58 -10.64 -9.28
N ASP A 88 -6.65 -9.69 -9.41
CA ASP A 88 -6.49 -8.93 -10.65
C ASP A 88 -5.05 -8.46 -10.82
N SER A 89 -4.51 -8.66 -12.02
CA SER A 89 -3.16 -8.21 -12.36
C SER A 89 -3.02 -6.69 -12.46
N HIS A 90 -4.12 -5.95 -12.48
CA HIS A 90 -4.09 -4.48 -12.42
C HIS A 90 -3.81 -3.96 -11.00
N ASN A 91 -3.92 -4.83 -10.00
CA ASN A 91 -3.48 -4.48 -8.64
C ASN A 91 -1.95 -4.41 -8.61
N ILE A 92 -1.42 -3.47 -7.84
CA ILE A 92 0.01 -3.20 -7.79
C ILE A 92 0.49 -3.33 -6.34
N ALA A 93 1.59 -4.04 -6.14
CA ALA A 93 2.24 -4.13 -4.83
C ALA A 93 3.44 -3.20 -4.76
N LEU A 94 3.56 -2.52 -3.65
CA LEU A 94 4.69 -1.65 -3.33
C LEU A 94 5.46 -2.25 -2.16
N TYR A 95 6.71 -2.60 -2.40
CA TYR A 95 7.62 -3.12 -1.39
C TYR A 95 8.70 -2.08 -1.12
N LEU A 96 8.97 -1.74 0.14
CA LEU A 96 10.07 -0.82 0.44
C LEU A 96 11.38 -1.41 -0.06
N LYS A 97 12.13 -0.62 -0.83
CA LYS A 97 13.45 -1.03 -1.34
C LYS A 97 14.43 -1.24 -0.20
N ASP A 98 14.41 -0.35 0.78
CA ASP A 98 15.20 -0.50 1.99
C ASP A 98 14.42 -1.39 2.96
N THR A 99 14.66 -2.69 2.89
CA THR A 99 13.91 -3.68 3.67
C THR A 99 14.11 -3.53 5.17
N ASP A 100 15.23 -2.93 5.60
CA ASP A 100 15.49 -2.65 7.01
C ASP A 100 14.52 -1.62 7.59
N LYS A 101 13.89 -0.84 6.73
CA LYS A 101 12.92 0.19 7.14
C LYS A 101 11.49 -0.31 7.15
N ALA A 102 11.24 -1.51 6.62
CA ALA A 102 9.87 -2.04 6.44
C ALA A 102 9.27 -2.47 7.78
N THR A 103 8.29 -1.71 8.26
CA THR A 103 7.46 -2.06 9.41
C THR A 103 6.01 -1.74 9.09
N GLU A 104 5.07 -2.42 9.76
CA GLU A 104 3.65 -2.16 9.57
C GLU A 104 3.30 -0.68 9.77
N MET A 105 3.77 -0.08 10.87
CA MET A 105 3.45 1.31 11.18
C MET A 105 3.97 2.27 10.12
N ARG A 106 5.16 2.01 9.58
CA ARG A 106 5.72 2.82 8.50
C ARG A 106 4.94 2.66 7.21
N TYR A 107 4.53 1.44 6.87
CA TYR A 107 3.66 1.21 5.71
C TYR A 107 2.33 1.94 5.86
N LEU A 108 1.73 1.94 7.04
CA LEU A 108 0.48 2.65 7.28
C LEU A 108 0.66 4.17 7.11
N PHE A 109 1.78 4.71 7.58
CA PHE A 109 2.10 6.12 7.34
C PHE A 109 2.24 6.41 5.85
N LEU A 110 2.97 5.55 5.13
CA LEU A 110 3.19 5.70 3.69
C LEU A 110 1.88 5.63 2.91
N ILE A 111 0.93 4.79 3.31
CA ILE A 111 -0.40 4.75 2.71
C ILE A 111 -1.08 6.11 2.82
N THR A 112 -1.04 6.74 3.99
CA THR A 112 -1.64 8.05 4.19
C THR A 112 -0.99 9.10 3.28
N ALA A 113 0.33 9.08 3.17
CA ALA A 113 1.07 9.99 2.31
C ALA A 113 0.74 9.77 0.83
N LEU A 114 0.65 8.50 0.42
CA LEU A 114 0.28 8.14 -0.96
C LEU A 114 -1.13 8.61 -1.30
N ARG A 115 -2.09 8.40 -0.40
CA ARG A 115 -3.46 8.89 -0.60
C ARG A 115 -3.48 10.39 -0.81
N GLY A 116 -2.76 11.14 0.01
CA GLY A 116 -2.71 12.59 -0.09
C GLY A 116 -2.20 13.08 -1.43
N SER A 117 -1.26 12.38 -2.03
CA SER A 117 -0.66 12.76 -3.31
C SER A 117 -1.43 12.20 -4.51
N LEU A 118 -1.82 10.93 -4.45
CA LEU A 118 -2.40 10.25 -5.61
C LEU A 118 -3.88 10.55 -5.82
N TYR A 119 -4.64 10.80 -4.76
CA TYR A 119 -6.05 11.16 -4.90
C TYR A 119 -6.25 12.48 -5.65
N GLN A 120 -5.28 13.37 -5.60
CA GLN A 120 -5.35 14.62 -6.35
C GLN A 120 -5.08 14.41 -7.84
N LYS A 121 -4.23 13.47 -8.17
CA LYS A 121 -3.84 13.19 -9.55
C LYS A 121 -4.82 12.29 -10.27
N TYR A 122 -5.32 11.25 -9.59
CA TYR A 122 -6.21 10.26 -10.20
C TYR A 122 -7.64 10.55 -9.75
N SER A 123 -8.40 11.14 -10.66
CA SER A 123 -9.82 11.42 -10.41
C SER A 123 -10.66 10.15 -10.56
N TRP A 124 -11.90 10.26 -10.16
CA TRP A 124 -12.85 9.15 -10.26
C TRP A 124 -12.98 8.70 -11.71
N GLY A 125 -12.79 7.42 -11.95
CA GLY A 125 -12.83 6.83 -13.29
C GLY A 125 -11.46 6.67 -13.94
N ASP A 126 -10.41 7.30 -13.42
CA ASP A 126 -9.05 7.12 -13.91
C ASP A 126 -8.42 5.91 -13.22
N SER A 127 -7.76 5.06 -14.00
CA SER A 127 -7.06 3.90 -13.47
C SER A 127 -5.59 4.19 -13.26
N ILE A 128 -5.05 3.67 -12.16
CA ILE A 128 -3.60 3.63 -11.94
C ILE A 128 -3.05 2.41 -12.67
N SER A 129 -1.95 2.59 -13.39
CA SER A 129 -1.23 1.48 -14.02
C SER A 129 0.25 1.54 -13.66
N MET A 130 0.95 0.44 -13.83
CA MET A 130 2.40 0.41 -13.62
C MET A 130 3.11 1.45 -14.50
N LYS A 131 2.64 1.66 -15.71
CA LYS A 131 3.20 2.62 -16.65
C LYS A 131 3.14 4.05 -16.11
N THR A 132 2.05 4.43 -15.45
CA THR A 132 1.87 5.79 -14.93
C THR A 132 2.46 5.95 -13.54
N ILE A 133 2.20 4.99 -12.64
CA ILE A 133 2.55 5.13 -11.22
C ILE A 133 4.05 5.18 -10.97
N LYS A 134 4.85 4.51 -11.79
CA LYS A 134 6.31 4.48 -11.60
C LYS A 134 6.96 5.86 -11.71
N ASN A 135 6.29 6.81 -12.37
CA ASN A 135 6.77 8.18 -12.50
C ASN A 135 6.09 9.16 -11.53
N ASP A 136 5.13 8.67 -10.73
CA ASP A 136 4.43 9.51 -9.78
C ASP A 136 5.32 9.85 -8.60
N VAL A 137 5.01 10.98 -7.98
CA VAL A 137 5.69 11.47 -6.79
C VAL A 137 4.72 11.56 -5.62
N PHE A 138 5.24 11.49 -4.42
CA PHE A 138 4.50 11.72 -3.20
C PHE A 138 5.39 12.43 -2.20
N ARG A 139 4.78 13.04 -1.19
CA ARG A 139 5.51 13.86 -0.23
C ARG A 139 5.70 13.13 1.08
N LEU A 140 6.92 13.21 1.63
CA LEU A 140 7.28 12.61 2.91
C LEU A 140 8.05 13.60 3.77
N PRO A 141 7.96 13.46 5.10
CA PRO A 141 8.83 14.20 6.00
C PRO A 141 10.28 13.77 5.76
N VAL A 142 11.20 14.75 5.88
CA VAL A 142 12.62 14.51 5.64
C VAL A 142 13.44 14.81 6.88
N ASP A 143 14.56 14.12 7.01
CA ASP A 143 15.56 14.39 8.03
C ASP A 143 16.54 15.49 7.56
N VAL A 144 17.56 15.75 8.35
CA VAL A 144 18.54 16.81 8.04
C VAL A 144 19.34 16.53 6.78
N SER A 145 19.44 15.27 6.34
CA SER A 145 20.13 14.90 5.10
C SER A 145 19.20 14.88 3.89
N GLY A 146 17.91 15.17 4.06
CA GLY A 146 16.94 15.15 2.97
C GLY A 146 16.39 13.77 2.66
N GLU A 147 16.66 12.78 3.48
CA GLU A 147 16.14 11.43 3.35
C GLU A 147 14.81 11.30 4.11
N PRO A 148 13.98 10.28 3.78
CA PRO A 148 12.73 10.09 4.53
C PRO A 148 12.99 9.98 6.04
N ASN A 149 12.22 10.70 6.82
CA ASN A 149 12.40 10.75 8.27
C ASN A 149 11.58 9.65 8.94
N TRP A 150 12.16 8.45 9.00
CA TRP A 150 11.48 7.27 9.56
C TRP A 150 11.16 7.43 11.05
N VAL A 151 12.03 8.11 11.80
CA VAL A 151 11.80 8.36 13.24
C VAL A 151 10.55 9.21 13.43
N TYR A 152 10.39 10.26 12.64
CA TYR A 152 9.18 11.09 12.67
C TYR A 152 7.93 10.28 12.39
N MET A 153 7.99 9.41 11.37
CA MET A 153 6.86 8.55 11.01
C MET A 153 6.47 7.64 12.17
N ASP A 154 7.46 7.03 12.83
CA ASP A 154 7.22 6.15 13.98
C ASP A 154 6.57 6.92 15.14
N GLU A 155 7.07 8.11 15.45
CA GLU A 155 6.54 8.94 16.54
C GLU A 155 5.10 9.39 16.23
N TYR A 156 4.85 9.81 14.99
CA TYR A 156 3.51 10.21 14.56
C TYR A 156 2.52 9.06 14.68
N MET A 157 2.90 7.88 14.19
CA MET A 157 2.01 6.70 14.25
C MET A 157 1.77 6.26 15.70
N ALA A 158 2.79 6.34 16.57
CA ALA A 158 2.62 6.02 17.98
C ALA A 158 1.62 6.98 18.64
N THR A 159 1.65 8.25 18.29
CA THR A 159 0.70 9.26 18.80
C THR A 159 -0.73 8.94 18.36
N ILE A 160 -0.93 8.64 17.08
CA ILE A 160 -2.24 8.28 16.55
C ILE A 160 -2.79 7.03 17.24
N MET A 161 -1.98 6.02 17.45
CA MET A 161 -2.41 4.77 18.08
C MET A 161 -2.83 4.98 19.53
N LYS A 162 -2.22 5.95 20.24
CA LYS A 162 -2.63 6.31 21.60
C LYS A 162 -3.97 7.04 21.64
N GLU A 163 -4.30 7.78 20.58
CA GLU A 163 -5.53 8.58 20.50
C GLU A 163 -6.75 7.77 20.06
N SER A 164 -6.51 6.58 19.50
CA SER A 164 -7.58 5.74 18.94
C SER A 164 -8.18 4.75 19.94
#